data_b4be393ca52b4110180acd0463f1d0a9
#
_entry.id   b4be393ca52b4110180acd0463f1d0a9
#
_cell.length_a   1.000
_cell.length_b   1.000
_cell.length_c   1.000
_cell.angle_alpha   90.00
_cell.angle_beta   90.00
_cell.angle_gamma   90.00
#
_symmetry.space_group_name_H-M   'P 1'
#
loop_
_entity.id
_entity.type
_entity.pdbx_description
1 polymer ?
#
loop_
_entity_poly.entity_id
_entity_poly.type
_entity_poly.pdbx_seq_one_letter_code
_entity_poly.pdbx_strand_id
1 'polypeptide(L)'
;MDMIAEQTGISKRTLYENFSNKDELVEACVMQEIESRKEQAKRILEGSSHIIETYILFMWDHINRLRGTSPLFIKDIQKLYPQSICKQTNEFNNRMRENTKQFIIMGINDGVFRKEINPDITSILIFEQMKVLHVEGGFEASPLSMFSPAEVFEHISINFIRGISTSKGLELVDFYYSKHKMV
;
A
#
# COMPACT_ATOMS: atom_id res chain seq x y z
N MET A 1 -6.95 1.49 27.17
CA MET A 1 -7.29 2.92 27.30
C MET A 1 -6.31 3.66 28.21
N ASP A 2 -5.95 3.15 29.38
CA ASP A 2 -5.07 3.83 30.33
C ASP A 2 -3.67 4.11 29.79
N MET A 3 -3.04 3.10 29.23
CA MET A 3 -1.73 3.18 28.58
C MET A 3 -1.74 4.12 27.36
N ILE A 4 -2.87 4.16 26.63
CA ILE A 4 -3.04 5.10 25.50
C ILE A 4 -3.09 6.54 26.01
N ALA A 5 -3.87 6.79 27.08
CA ALA A 5 -3.96 8.11 27.70
C ALA A 5 -2.58 8.61 28.15
N GLU A 6 -1.81 7.75 28.82
CA GLU A 6 -0.48 8.06 29.31
C GLU A 6 0.50 8.38 28.17
N GLN A 7 0.53 7.54 27.12
CA GLN A 7 1.45 7.69 25.99
C GLN A 7 1.12 8.89 25.09
N THR A 8 -0.17 9.27 25.00
CA THR A 8 -0.62 10.40 24.16
C THR A 8 -0.71 11.72 24.92
N GLY A 9 -0.57 11.70 26.25
CA GLY A 9 -0.78 12.89 27.08
C GLY A 9 -2.22 13.36 27.19
N ILE A 10 -3.19 12.53 26.73
CA ILE A 10 -4.63 12.83 26.77
C ILE A 10 -5.22 12.23 28.05
N SER A 11 -6.14 12.97 28.72
CA SER A 11 -6.77 12.45 29.92
C SER A 11 -7.66 11.23 29.61
N LYS A 12 -7.72 10.27 30.54
CA LYS A 12 -8.65 9.12 30.43
C LYS A 12 -10.08 9.58 30.19
N ARG A 13 -10.52 10.65 30.87
CA ARG A 13 -11.83 11.23 30.72
C ARG A 13 -12.08 11.66 29.26
N THR A 14 -11.15 12.38 28.67
CA THR A 14 -11.23 12.84 27.28
C THR A 14 -11.31 11.66 26.31
N LEU A 15 -10.54 10.59 26.55
CA LEU A 15 -10.63 9.38 25.72
C LEU A 15 -12.01 8.71 25.81
N TYR A 16 -12.57 8.56 27.03
CA TYR A 16 -13.87 7.94 27.21
C TYR A 16 -15.05 8.84 26.82
N GLU A 17 -14.87 10.17 26.77
CA GLU A 17 -15.85 11.10 26.20
C GLU A 17 -15.97 10.96 24.67
N ASN A 18 -14.92 10.50 23.98
CA ASN A 18 -14.88 10.34 22.53
C ASN A 18 -15.04 8.89 22.06
N PHE A 19 -14.63 7.91 22.85
CA PHE A 19 -14.63 6.49 22.49
C PHE A 19 -15.11 5.64 23.68
N SER A 20 -16.20 4.92 23.49
CA SER A 20 -16.80 4.09 24.55
C SER A 20 -15.88 2.94 24.98
N ASN A 21 -15.01 2.46 24.08
CA ASN A 21 -14.09 1.37 24.33
C ASN A 21 -12.89 1.41 23.38
N LYS A 22 -11.93 0.46 23.55
CA LYS A 22 -10.74 0.36 22.74
C LYS A 22 -11.05 -0.02 21.29
N ASP A 23 -12.08 -0.81 21.06
CA ASP A 23 -12.42 -1.30 19.72
C ASP A 23 -12.93 -0.15 18.85
N GLU A 24 -13.79 0.72 19.40
CA GLU A 24 -14.26 1.94 18.74
C GLU A 24 -13.09 2.89 18.38
N LEU A 25 -12.14 3.07 19.30
CA LEU A 25 -10.93 3.85 19.02
C LEU A 25 -10.11 3.24 17.88
N VAL A 26 -9.89 1.93 17.87
CA VAL A 26 -9.13 1.25 16.82
C VAL A 26 -9.85 1.37 15.47
N GLU A 27 -11.17 1.18 15.46
CA GLU A 27 -11.97 1.35 14.25
C GLU A 27 -11.87 2.77 13.69
N ALA A 28 -11.96 3.79 14.54
CA ALA A 28 -11.78 5.19 14.15
C ALA A 28 -10.38 5.45 13.57
N CYS A 29 -9.32 4.88 14.16
CA CYS A 29 -7.97 4.99 13.64
C CYS A 29 -7.83 4.34 12.25
N VAL A 30 -8.41 3.16 12.04
CA VAL A 30 -8.41 2.47 10.74
C VAL A 30 -9.16 3.29 9.69
N MET A 31 -10.33 3.83 10.04
CA MET A 31 -11.10 4.68 9.12
C MET A 31 -10.35 5.96 8.75
N GLN A 32 -9.70 6.61 9.71
CA GLN A 32 -8.87 7.79 9.49
C GLN A 32 -7.70 7.48 8.54
N GLU A 33 -7.05 6.33 8.71
CA GLU A 33 -5.97 5.90 7.82
C GLU A 33 -6.48 5.64 6.40
N ILE A 34 -7.64 5.00 6.24
CA ILE A 34 -8.26 4.79 4.92
C ILE A 34 -8.56 6.13 4.24
N GLU A 35 -9.10 7.10 4.96
CA GLU A 35 -9.41 8.41 4.39
C GLU A 35 -8.14 9.18 4.01
N SER A 36 -7.12 9.16 4.86
CA SER A 36 -5.80 9.73 4.56
C SER A 36 -5.21 9.14 3.27
N ARG A 37 -5.36 7.81 3.06
CA ARG A 37 -4.91 7.15 1.83
C ARG A 37 -5.67 7.62 0.58
N LYS A 38 -6.98 7.82 0.69
CA LYS A 38 -7.79 8.33 -0.42
C LYS A 38 -7.38 9.74 -0.81
N GLU A 39 -7.19 10.63 0.18
CA GLU A 39 -6.73 11.99 -0.07
C GLU A 39 -5.34 12.02 -0.71
N GLN A 40 -4.41 11.20 -0.22
CA GLN A 40 -3.08 11.11 -0.79
C GLN A 40 -3.12 10.55 -2.22
N ALA A 41 -3.94 9.53 -2.46
CA ALA A 41 -4.15 8.99 -3.81
C ALA A 41 -4.67 10.06 -4.77
N LYS A 42 -5.61 10.88 -4.33
CA LYS A 42 -6.12 12.00 -5.12
C LYS A 42 -5.02 12.99 -5.46
N ARG A 43 -4.20 13.41 -4.48
CA ARG A 43 -3.07 14.32 -4.70
C ARG A 43 -2.07 13.75 -5.72
N ILE A 44 -1.73 12.47 -5.62
CA ILE A 44 -0.83 11.80 -6.57
C ILE A 44 -1.42 11.81 -7.98
N LEU A 45 -2.71 11.48 -8.12
CA LEU A 45 -3.39 11.46 -9.42
C LEU A 45 -3.45 12.86 -10.06
N GLU A 46 -3.74 13.89 -9.28
CA GLU A 46 -3.83 15.28 -9.75
C GLU A 46 -2.45 15.88 -10.03
N GLY A 47 -1.42 15.46 -9.31
CA GLY A 47 -0.05 15.99 -9.43
C GLY A 47 0.85 15.27 -10.42
N SER A 48 0.47 14.08 -10.89
CA SER A 48 1.27 13.30 -11.83
C SER A 48 0.97 13.67 -13.28
N SER A 49 2.03 13.74 -14.09
CA SER A 49 1.94 14.10 -15.51
C SER A 49 1.83 12.89 -16.45
N HIS A 50 2.11 11.68 -15.95
CA HIS A 50 2.15 10.46 -16.74
C HIS A 50 1.81 9.24 -15.88
N ILE A 51 1.17 8.24 -16.48
CA ILE A 51 0.73 7.02 -15.79
C ILE A 51 1.89 6.29 -15.07
N ILE A 52 3.09 6.27 -15.65
CA ILE A 52 4.27 5.67 -14.99
C ILE A 52 4.73 6.53 -13.81
N GLU A 53 4.68 7.87 -13.92
CA GLU A 53 4.95 8.76 -12.78
C GLU A 53 3.97 8.49 -11.63
N THR A 54 2.69 8.37 -11.95
CA THR A 54 1.64 8.00 -10.97
C THR A 54 1.99 6.72 -10.23
N TYR A 55 2.39 5.67 -10.95
CA TYR A 55 2.79 4.39 -10.35
C TYR A 55 4.00 4.55 -9.41
N ILE A 56 5.03 5.25 -9.85
CA ILE A 56 6.25 5.48 -9.05
C ILE A 56 5.94 6.29 -7.77
N LEU A 57 5.08 7.30 -7.86
CA LEU A 57 4.65 8.08 -6.71
C LEU A 57 3.83 7.24 -5.71
N PHE A 58 2.92 6.38 -6.18
CA PHE A 58 2.22 5.43 -5.31
C PHE A 58 3.16 4.43 -4.66
N MET A 59 4.15 3.93 -5.40
CA MET A 59 5.17 3.04 -4.86
C MET A 59 5.94 3.70 -3.70
N TRP A 60 6.41 4.94 -3.88
CA TRP A 60 7.13 5.67 -2.84
C TRP A 60 6.25 6.03 -1.64
N ASP A 61 4.99 6.43 -1.86
CA ASP A 61 4.03 6.66 -0.77
C ASP A 61 3.87 5.40 0.09
N HIS A 62 3.71 4.24 -0.55
CA HIS A 62 3.57 2.98 0.18
C HIS A 62 4.85 2.58 0.93
N ILE A 63 6.04 2.76 0.31
CA ILE A 63 7.34 2.53 0.96
C ILE A 63 7.47 3.38 2.23
N ASN A 64 7.13 4.67 2.15
CA ASN A 64 7.19 5.57 3.30
C ASN A 64 6.23 5.14 4.43
N ARG A 65 5.05 4.66 4.09
CA ARG A 65 4.10 4.09 5.06
C ARG A 65 4.65 2.84 5.73
N LEU A 66 5.24 1.92 4.97
CA LEU A 66 5.87 0.72 5.51
C LEU A 66 7.02 1.07 6.48
N ARG A 67 7.81 2.11 6.19
CA ARG A 67 8.88 2.60 7.08
C ARG A 67 8.34 3.24 8.35
N GLY A 68 7.19 3.92 8.26
CA GLY A 68 6.56 4.62 9.39
C GLY A 68 5.66 3.75 10.27
N THR A 69 5.35 2.53 9.86
CA THR A 69 4.40 1.67 10.59
C THR A 69 5.15 0.55 11.32
N SER A 70 4.87 0.41 12.63
CA SER A 70 5.42 -0.70 13.41
C SER A 70 4.88 -2.05 12.92
N PRO A 71 5.73 -3.04 12.61
CA PRO A 71 5.28 -4.40 12.28
C PRO A 71 4.42 -5.04 13.37
N LEU A 72 4.72 -4.76 14.64
CA LEU A 72 3.95 -5.24 15.79
C LEU A 72 2.53 -4.68 15.77
N PHE A 73 2.37 -3.40 15.42
CA PHE A 73 1.06 -2.78 15.32
C PHE A 73 0.18 -3.47 14.25
N ILE A 74 0.74 -3.75 13.08
CA ILE A 74 0.02 -4.45 12.00
C ILE A 74 -0.41 -5.84 12.48
N LYS A 75 0.50 -6.59 13.11
CA LYS A 75 0.24 -7.92 13.65
C LYS A 75 -0.84 -7.92 14.73
N ASP A 76 -0.76 -6.99 15.67
CA ASP A 76 -1.76 -6.86 16.74
C ASP A 76 -3.15 -6.51 16.18
N ILE A 77 -3.23 -5.61 15.22
CA ILE A 77 -4.48 -5.24 14.58
C ILE A 77 -5.10 -6.44 13.86
N GLN A 78 -4.33 -7.16 13.06
CA GLN A 78 -4.81 -8.35 12.34
C GLN A 78 -5.30 -9.44 13.29
N LYS A 79 -4.59 -9.65 14.39
CA LYS A 79 -4.92 -10.68 15.38
C LYS A 79 -6.13 -10.32 16.25
N LEU A 80 -6.23 -9.08 16.69
CA LEU A 80 -7.21 -8.64 17.69
C LEU A 80 -8.52 -8.15 17.05
N TYR A 81 -8.48 -7.69 15.80
CA TYR A 81 -9.61 -7.07 15.11
C TYR A 81 -9.89 -7.66 13.72
N PRO A 82 -9.90 -9.01 13.58
CA PRO A 82 -9.97 -9.62 12.25
C PRO A 82 -11.26 -9.31 11.49
N GLN A 83 -12.41 -9.20 12.18
CA GLN A 83 -13.70 -8.99 11.52
C GLN A 83 -13.90 -7.55 11.04
N SER A 84 -13.59 -6.56 11.85
CA SER A 84 -13.73 -5.13 11.49
C SER A 84 -12.79 -4.74 10.36
N ILE A 85 -11.61 -5.35 10.32
CA ILE A 85 -10.57 -5.05 9.32
C ILE A 85 -10.77 -5.89 8.06
N CYS A 86 -11.14 -7.18 8.16
CA CYS A 86 -11.28 -8.06 6.99
C CYS A 86 -12.28 -7.53 5.95
N LYS A 87 -13.44 -7.05 6.37
CA LYS A 87 -14.44 -6.54 5.41
C LYS A 87 -13.93 -5.31 4.66
N GLN A 88 -13.45 -4.31 5.38
CA GLN A 88 -12.95 -3.07 4.80
C GLN A 88 -11.68 -3.30 3.98
N THR A 89 -10.78 -4.18 4.45
CA THR A 89 -9.56 -4.55 3.72
C THR A 89 -9.88 -5.32 2.45
N ASN A 90 -10.85 -6.23 2.46
CA ASN A 90 -11.25 -6.97 1.26
C ASN A 90 -11.88 -6.05 0.19
N GLU A 91 -12.75 -5.13 0.59
CA GLU A 91 -13.33 -4.14 -0.33
C GLU A 91 -12.24 -3.21 -0.90
N PHE A 92 -11.32 -2.76 -0.06
CA PHE A 92 -10.18 -1.96 -0.47
C PHE A 92 -9.28 -2.72 -1.45
N ASN A 93 -8.90 -3.97 -1.12
CA ASN A 93 -8.05 -4.81 -1.97
C ASN A 93 -8.70 -5.11 -3.32
N ASN A 94 -10.02 -5.39 -3.35
CA ASN A 94 -10.75 -5.61 -4.59
C ASN A 94 -10.75 -4.36 -5.47
N ARG A 95 -10.96 -3.18 -4.87
CA ARG A 95 -10.91 -1.91 -5.58
C ARG A 95 -9.50 -1.60 -6.10
N MET A 96 -8.47 -1.83 -5.29
CA MET A 96 -7.08 -1.63 -5.71
C MET A 96 -6.70 -2.56 -6.85
N ARG A 97 -7.15 -3.83 -6.83
CA ARG A 97 -6.93 -4.77 -7.94
C ARG A 97 -7.58 -4.28 -9.23
N GLU A 98 -8.82 -3.82 -9.16
CA GLU A 98 -9.51 -3.26 -10.33
C GLU A 98 -8.80 -2.01 -10.86
N ASN A 99 -8.39 -1.10 -9.98
CA ASN A 99 -7.59 0.07 -10.36
C ASN A 99 -6.27 -0.32 -11.05
N THR A 100 -5.59 -1.37 -10.54
CA THR A 100 -4.35 -1.89 -11.17
C THR A 100 -4.63 -2.47 -12.55
N LYS A 101 -5.74 -3.19 -12.73
CA LYS A 101 -6.16 -3.68 -14.05
C LYS A 101 -6.38 -2.51 -15.01
N GLN A 102 -7.12 -1.47 -14.61
CA GLN A 102 -7.35 -0.29 -15.43
C GLN A 102 -6.05 0.45 -15.76
N PHE A 103 -5.15 0.57 -14.79
CA PHE A 103 -3.81 1.11 -15.00
C PHE A 103 -3.04 0.35 -16.09
N ILE A 104 -3.07 -0.98 -16.08
CA ILE A 104 -2.42 -1.81 -17.10
C ILE A 104 -3.05 -1.57 -18.48
N ILE A 105 -4.39 -1.53 -18.57
CA ILE A 105 -5.11 -1.27 -19.82
C ILE A 105 -4.72 0.11 -20.38
N MET A 106 -4.70 1.13 -19.55
CA MET A 106 -4.29 2.48 -19.97
C MET A 106 -2.86 2.49 -20.51
N GLY A 107 -1.91 1.85 -19.81
CA GLY A 107 -0.52 1.80 -20.24
C GLY A 107 -0.30 1.00 -21.53
N ILE A 108 -1.14 -0.03 -21.81
CA ILE A 108 -1.15 -0.73 -23.10
C ILE A 108 -1.63 0.21 -24.21
N ASN A 109 -2.71 0.96 -23.98
CA ASN A 109 -3.25 1.89 -24.94
C ASN A 109 -2.27 3.04 -25.27
N ASP A 110 -1.51 3.50 -24.27
CA ASP A 110 -0.48 4.53 -24.41
C ASP A 110 0.84 4.00 -25.01
N GLY A 111 0.91 2.68 -25.24
CA GLY A 111 2.08 2.01 -25.81
C GLY A 111 3.29 1.96 -24.86
N VAL A 112 3.10 2.21 -23.57
CA VAL A 112 4.16 2.10 -22.55
C VAL A 112 4.20 0.72 -21.90
N PHE A 113 3.13 -0.06 -21.98
CA PHE A 113 3.10 -1.47 -21.60
C PHE A 113 2.93 -2.38 -22.80
N ARG A 114 3.44 -3.59 -22.68
CA ARG A 114 3.44 -4.60 -23.75
C ARG A 114 2.00 -5.08 -23.99
N LYS A 115 1.60 -5.12 -25.27
CA LYS A 115 0.23 -5.45 -25.71
C LYS A 115 -0.18 -6.91 -25.49
N GLU A 116 0.79 -7.81 -25.39
CA GLU A 116 0.57 -9.24 -25.14
C GLU A 116 0.25 -9.57 -23.67
N ILE A 117 0.31 -8.60 -22.78
CA ILE A 117 0.00 -8.79 -21.37
C ILE A 117 -1.51 -8.96 -21.18
N ASN A 118 -1.89 -9.96 -20.39
CA ASN A 118 -3.26 -10.10 -19.92
C ASN A 118 -3.47 -9.27 -18.65
N PRO A 119 -4.27 -8.17 -18.68
CA PRO A 119 -4.44 -7.29 -17.53
C PRO A 119 -5.06 -7.97 -16.31
N ASP A 120 -5.97 -8.94 -16.50
CA ASP A 120 -6.60 -9.68 -15.41
C ASP A 120 -5.58 -10.54 -14.66
N ILE A 121 -4.84 -11.36 -15.39
CA ILE A 121 -3.82 -12.24 -14.81
C ILE A 121 -2.73 -11.38 -14.12
N THR A 122 -2.27 -10.34 -14.79
CA THR A 122 -1.16 -9.50 -14.33
C THR A 122 -1.54 -8.72 -13.06
N SER A 123 -2.77 -8.19 -12.99
CA SER A 123 -3.26 -7.53 -11.78
C SER A 123 -3.39 -8.49 -10.59
N ILE A 124 -3.81 -9.73 -10.82
CA ILE A 124 -3.86 -10.75 -9.77
C ILE A 124 -2.46 -11.11 -9.29
N LEU A 125 -1.53 -11.37 -10.21
CA LEU A 125 -0.17 -11.80 -9.87
C LEU A 125 0.57 -10.80 -8.98
N ILE A 126 0.48 -9.50 -9.26
CA ILE A 126 1.13 -8.49 -8.41
C ILE A 126 0.55 -8.51 -7.00
N PHE A 127 -0.77 -8.68 -6.83
CA PHE A 127 -1.38 -8.77 -5.51
C PHE A 127 -1.00 -10.06 -4.78
N GLU A 128 -0.90 -11.20 -5.48
CA GLU A 128 -0.43 -12.44 -4.88
C GLU A 128 1.03 -12.34 -4.41
N GLN A 129 1.90 -11.68 -5.17
CA GLN A 129 3.28 -11.41 -4.75
C GLN A 129 3.34 -10.51 -3.50
N MET A 130 2.46 -9.51 -3.40
CA MET A 130 2.41 -8.61 -2.23
C MET A 130 1.93 -9.31 -0.96
N LYS A 131 1.23 -10.44 -1.06
CA LYS A 131 0.79 -11.20 0.12
C LYS A 131 1.94 -11.67 1.00
N VAL A 132 3.15 -11.88 0.43
CA VAL A 132 4.34 -12.27 1.21
C VAL A 132 4.65 -11.27 2.34
N LEU A 133 4.27 -10.01 2.17
CA LEU A 133 4.46 -8.94 3.17
C LEU A 133 3.39 -8.94 4.28
N HIS A 134 2.27 -9.63 4.08
CA HIS A 134 1.08 -9.52 4.92
C HIS A 134 0.59 -10.85 5.50
N VAL A 135 1.15 -11.99 5.07
CA VAL A 135 0.77 -13.29 5.60
C VAL A 135 1.29 -13.46 7.03
N GLU A 136 0.41 -13.80 7.95
CA GLU A 136 0.74 -14.02 9.36
C GLU A 136 1.85 -15.08 9.49
N GLY A 137 3.01 -14.67 10.01
CA GLY A 137 4.19 -15.52 10.09
C GLY A 137 4.93 -15.79 8.76
N GLY A 138 4.36 -15.42 7.62
CA GLY A 138 4.93 -15.74 6.30
C GLY A 138 6.21 -14.96 6.01
N PHE A 139 6.24 -13.67 6.29
CA PHE A 139 7.42 -12.85 6.07
C PHE A 139 8.56 -13.21 7.04
N GLU A 140 8.24 -13.36 8.33
CA GLU A 140 9.21 -13.68 9.39
C GLU A 140 9.84 -15.08 9.22
N ALA A 141 9.09 -16.04 8.68
CA ALA A 141 9.57 -17.39 8.38
C ALA A 141 10.24 -17.51 6.98
N SER A 142 10.15 -16.48 6.16
CA SER A 142 10.73 -16.44 4.82
C SER A 142 12.19 -15.99 4.86
N PRO A 143 13.05 -16.44 3.92
CA PRO A 143 14.38 -15.85 3.71
C PRO A 143 14.35 -14.32 3.47
N LEU A 144 13.21 -13.77 3.09
CA LEU A 144 13.02 -12.33 2.91
C LEU A 144 13.06 -11.55 4.24
N SER A 145 12.93 -12.21 5.39
CA SER A 145 13.01 -11.56 6.72
C SER A 145 14.35 -10.89 7.04
N MET A 146 15.41 -11.19 6.27
CA MET A 146 16.68 -10.48 6.36
C MET A 146 16.63 -9.07 5.75
N PHE A 147 15.59 -8.72 5.04
CA PHE A 147 15.34 -7.40 4.44
C PHE A 147 14.17 -6.72 5.14
N SER A 148 14.09 -5.40 5.05
CA SER A 148 12.88 -4.70 5.51
C SER A 148 11.69 -4.94 4.57
N PRO A 149 10.45 -4.92 5.09
CA PRO A 149 9.26 -4.98 4.23
C PRO A 149 9.24 -3.91 3.14
N ALA A 150 9.79 -2.72 3.42
CA ALA A 150 9.89 -1.62 2.46
C ALA A 150 10.83 -1.96 1.29
N GLU A 151 11.99 -2.57 1.55
CA GLU A 151 12.93 -3.01 0.51
C GLU A 151 12.30 -4.10 -0.36
N VAL A 152 11.66 -5.10 0.25
CA VAL A 152 10.99 -6.18 -0.50
C VAL A 152 9.87 -5.62 -1.37
N PHE A 153 9.05 -4.70 -0.84
CA PHE A 153 8.00 -4.04 -1.60
C PHE A 153 8.56 -3.24 -2.79
N GLU A 154 9.63 -2.48 -2.60
CA GLU A 154 10.32 -1.73 -3.65
C GLU A 154 10.77 -2.67 -4.78
N HIS A 155 11.44 -3.77 -4.44
CA HIS A 155 11.91 -4.76 -5.42
C HIS A 155 10.77 -5.43 -6.18
N ILE A 156 9.70 -5.84 -5.52
CA ILE A 156 8.52 -6.41 -6.19
C ILE A 156 7.94 -5.38 -7.16
N SER A 157 7.73 -4.14 -6.70
CA SER A 157 7.08 -3.09 -7.47
C SER A 157 7.88 -2.65 -8.69
N ILE A 158 9.20 -2.46 -8.54
CA ILE A 158 10.05 -2.02 -9.66
C ILE A 158 10.25 -3.13 -10.69
N ASN A 159 10.39 -4.39 -10.25
CA ASN A 159 10.49 -5.53 -11.16
C ASN A 159 9.17 -5.76 -11.91
N PHE A 160 8.04 -5.59 -11.24
CA PHE A 160 6.74 -5.66 -11.89
C PHE A 160 6.59 -4.63 -13.01
N ILE A 161 6.78 -3.33 -12.70
CA ILE A 161 6.58 -2.29 -13.71
C ILE A 161 7.55 -2.42 -14.88
N ARG A 162 8.81 -2.75 -14.62
CA ARG A 162 9.80 -3.04 -15.67
C ARG A 162 9.41 -4.25 -16.50
N GLY A 163 8.94 -5.32 -15.85
CA GLY A 163 8.53 -6.55 -16.50
C GLY A 163 7.38 -6.41 -17.49
N ILE A 164 6.48 -5.45 -17.27
CA ILE A 164 5.34 -5.19 -18.16
C ILE A 164 5.61 -4.10 -19.20
N SER A 165 6.70 -3.34 -19.06
CA SER A 165 7.00 -2.18 -19.91
C SER A 165 7.53 -2.55 -21.29
N THR A 166 7.20 -1.71 -22.29
CA THR A 166 7.91 -1.63 -23.57
C THR A 166 9.25 -0.89 -23.40
N SER A 167 10.09 -0.80 -24.44
CA SER A 167 11.31 0.02 -24.40
C SER A 167 11.00 1.48 -24.02
N LYS A 168 9.95 2.08 -24.62
CA LYS A 168 9.46 3.42 -24.28
C LYS A 168 9.06 3.50 -22.80
N GLY A 169 8.35 2.49 -22.29
CA GLY A 169 7.94 2.42 -20.91
C GLY A 169 9.12 2.31 -19.95
N LEU A 170 10.16 1.53 -20.30
CA LEU A 170 11.37 1.38 -19.48
C LEU A 170 12.13 2.71 -19.31
N GLU A 171 12.29 3.49 -20.38
CA GLU A 171 12.91 4.82 -20.32
C GLU A 171 12.17 5.74 -19.34
N LEU A 172 10.83 5.72 -19.39
CA LEU A 172 9.99 6.50 -18.46
C LEU A 172 10.07 5.98 -17.03
N VAL A 173 10.12 4.66 -16.82
CA VAL A 173 10.30 4.07 -15.48
C VAL A 173 11.63 4.54 -14.88
N ASP A 174 12.72 4.44 -15.62
CA ASP A 174 14.05 4.84 -15.13
C ASP A 174 14.13 6.34 -14.87
N PHE A 175 13.52 7.16 -15.72
CA PHE A 175 13.43 8.60 -15.55
C PHE A 175 12.67 8.96 -14.27
N TYR A 176 11.44 8.49 -14.10
CA TYR A 176 10.61 8.86 -12.95
C TYR A 176 11.09 8.22 -11.65
N TYR A 177 11.62 6.99 -11.72
CA TYR A 177 12.23 6.36 -10.55
C TYR A 177 13.42 7.18 -10.03
N SER A 178 14.32 7.64 -10.92
CA SER A 178 15.45 8.47 -10.54
C SER A 178 15.02 9.85 -10.04
N LYS A 179 14.01 10.47 -10.69
CA LYS A 179 13.44 11.78 -10.32
C LYS A 179 12.85 11.79 -8.92
N HIS A 180 12.14 10.74 -8.53
CA HIS A 180 11.40 10.67 -7.28
C HIS A 180 12.07 9.80 -6.21
N LYS A 181 13.23 9.20 -6.49
CA LYS A 181 13.99 8.48 -5.48
C LYS A 181 14.40 9.48 -4.41
N MET A 182 13.74 9.42 -3.25
CA MET A 182 14.17 10.21 -2.11
C MET A 182 15.53 9.70 -1.63
N VAL A 183 16.47 10.63 -1.56
CA VAL A 183 17.80 10.43 -0.99
C VAL A 183 17.68 10.22 0.52
#